data_3265b78bb49ec64e7423160da29e3b1b
#
_entry.id   3265b78bb49ec64e7423160da29e3b1b
#
_cell.length_a   1.000
_cell.length_b   1.000
_cell.length_c   1.000
_cell.angle_alpha   90.00
_cell.angle_beta   90.00
_cell.angle_gamma   90.00
#
_symmetry.space_group_name_H-M   'P 1'
#
loop_
_entity.id
_entity.type
_entity.pdbx_description
1 polymer ?
#
loop_
_entity_poly.entity_id
_entity_poly.type
_entity_poly.pdbx_seq_one_letter_code
_entity_poly.pdbx_strand_id
1 'polypeptide(L)'
;MQTVSSYGVELRKQNIPVRQTLEIYRSVVSYLTEIYEQVWEELAEIPDAKRRFNAAEHLVHTTKKNPARFDFDLRFPKMPSYLRRAAIQHALGSVSSYETRMDLWEKSGEKAGKPRLAYENHAMPVFYRDVMYREEKEGKDEAYLKLYDGHDWKWFCVRLNHTDMEYLRRNWWGKKASAPTLEKRHHKYFLRFSYTEEVTLTKTPVKEQIICSVDLGINTDAVCTIMRADGTVLGRKFINHPSEKDRMYRTLGRIRRFQREHGSAQSRGRWAYTKRLNIELGRKIAGAIVKNAEENHADVIVFEYLEMQGKISGKKKQKLHLWRKRDIQKRCEHQAHRKGMRVSRVCAWNTSRLAYDGSGSVSRDPKNHSLCVFQTGKRYNCDLSASYNIGARYFTRELLKPLPVTERSLLEAKVPSVKRRTSCVYADLKELHLQMEILKAA
;
A
#
# COMPACT_ATOMS: atom_id res chain seq x y z
N MET A 1 0.64 17.60 -1.31
CA MET A 1 -0.14 16.43 -1.76
C MET A 1 -1.09 15.99 -0.66
N GLN A 2 -2.19 15.32 -1.02
CA GLN A 2 -3.10 14.76 -0.02
C GLN A 2 -2.71 13.31 0.31
N THR A 3 -2.67 12.98 1.60
CA THR A 3 -2.53 11.63 2.10
C THR A 3 -3.78 11.23 2.89
N VAL A 4 -4.24 9.99 2.72
CA VAL A 4 -5.40 9.47 3.45
C VAL A 4 -4.97 8.35 4.37
N SER A 5 -5.26 8.50 5.65
CA SER A 5 -5.05 7.46 6.65
C SER A 5 -6.41 6.98 7.17
N SER A 6 -6.55 5.69 7.41
CA SER A 6 -7.80 5.16 7.98
C SER A 6 -7.56 4.27 9.18
N TYR A 7 -8.45 4.37 10.15
CA TYR A 7 -8.44 3.53 11.35
C TYR A 7 -9.82 2.94 11.61
N GLY A 8 -9.88 1.65 11.97
CA GLY A 8 -11.12 0.97 12.29
C GLY A 8 -11.28 0.81 13.79
N VAL A 9 -12.32 1.42 14.34
CA VAL A 9 -12.72 1.30 15.75
C VAL A 9 -13.66 0.13 15.90
N GLU A 10 -13.36 -0.82 16.78
CA GLU A 10 -14.21 -1.98 17.04
C GLU A 10 -15.50 -1.57 17.76
N LEU A 11 -16.64 -2.02 17.23
CA LEU A 11 -17.92 -1.98 17.94
C LEU A 11 -17.91 -3.07 19.02
N ARG A 12 -18.16 -2.70 20.28
CA ARG A 12 -18.31 -3.68 21.36
C ARG A 12 -19.52 -4.55 21.08
N LYS A 13 -19.45 -5.82 21.50
CA LYS A 13 -20.54 -6.77 21.31
C LYS A 13 -21.81 -6.27 22.02
N GLN A 14 -22.87 -6.06 21.25
CA GLN A 14 -24.16 -5.55 21.70
C GLN A 14 -25.27 -6.19 20.88
N ASN A 15 -26.48 -6.21 21.43
CA ASN A 15 -27.67 -6.69 20.71
C ASN A 15 -28.25 -5.55 19.87
N ILE A 16 -27.62 -5.24 18.74
CA ILE A 16 -28.02 -4.20 17.79
C ILE A 16 -28.03 -4.74 16.35
N PRO A 17 -28.87 -4.23 15.45
CA PRO A 17 -29.11 -4.79 14.12
C PRO A 17 -28.02 -4.43 13.09
N VAL A 18 -26.75 -4.48 13.49
CA VAL A 18 -25.60 -4.19 12.59
C VAL A 18 -25.53 -5.17 11.42
N ARG A 19 -25.87 -6.44 11.70
CA ARG A 19 -25.86 -7.49 10.68
C ARG A 19 -26.92 -7.24 9.61
N GLN A 20 -28.15 -6.98 10.03
CA GLN A 20 -29.28 -6.69 9.13
C GLN A 20 -28.97 -5.48 8.22
N THR A 21 -28.43 -4.41 8.82
CA THR A 21 -28.01 -3.22 8.08
C THR A 21 -26.97 -3.52 7.01
N LEU A 22 -25.99 -4.38 7.31
CA LEU A 22 -24.96 -4.75 6.35
C LEU A 22 -25.49 -5.65 5.25
N GLU A 23 -26.40 -6.58 5.59
CA GLU A 23 -27.02 -7.50 4.63
C GLU A 23 -27.93 -6.76 3.66
N ILE A 24 -28.82 -5.87 4.15
CA ILE A 24 -29.68 -5.10 3.25
C ILE A 24 -28.87 -4.17 2.34
N TYR A 25 -27.84 -3.51 2.86
CA TYR A 25 -26.98 -2.66 2.04
C TYR A 25 -26.28 -3.43 0.91
N ARG A 26 -25.81 -4.65 1.20
CA ARG A 26 -25.18 -5.52 0.20
C ARG A 26 -26.17 -5.99 -0.84
N SER A 27 -27.39 -6.36 -0.42
CA SER A 27 -28.45 -6.71 -1.37
C SER A 27 -28.80 -5.56 -2.30
N VAL A 28 -28.83 -4.33 -1.77
CA VAL A 28 -29.03 -3.13 -2.60
C VAL A 28 -27.89 -2.94 -3.58
N VAL A 29 -26.64 -3.07 -3.16
CA VAL A 29 -25.49 -2.91 -4.08
C VAL A 29 -25.49 -4.01 -5.16
N SER A 30 -25.81 -5.27 -4.80
CA SER A 30 -25.91 -6.36 -5.77
C SER A 30 -26.98 -6.07 -6.82
N TYR A 31 -28.18 -5.70 -6.38
CA TYR A 31 -29.27 -5.36 -7.29
C TYR A 31 -28.95 -4.19 -8.22
N LEU A 32 -28.35 -3.13 -7.69
CA LEU A 32 -27.91 -2.00 -8.51
C LEU A 32 -26.79 -2.38 -9.50
N THR A 33 -25.90 -3.30 -9.10
CA THR A 33 -24.84 -3.80 -9.99
C THR A 33 -25.42 -4.55 -11.17
N GLU A 34 -26.43 -5.38 -10.94
CA GLU A 34 -27.17 -6.10 -12.02
C GLU A 34 -27.84 -5.13 -12.99
N ILE A 35 -28.52 -4.09 -12.47
CA ILE A 35 -29.16 -3.07 -13.31
C ILE A 35 -28.12 -2.31 -14.14
N TYR A 36 -27.07 -1.81 -13.51
CA TYR A 36 -26.09 -0.98 -14.21
C TYR A 36 -25.21 -1.76 -15.19
N GLU A 37 -25.03 -3.06 -15.00
CA GLU A 37 -24.44 -3.91 -16.02
C GLU A 37 -25.32 -3.97 -17.28
N GLN A 38 -26.65 -4.15 -17.12
CA GLN A 38 -27.59 -4.23 -18.24
C GLN A 38 -27.67 -2.93 -19.06
N VAL A 39 -27.48 -1.79 -18.43
CA VAL A 39 -27.60 -0.45 -19.05
C VAL A 39 -26.25 0.26 -19.16
N TRP A 40 -25.16 -0.48 -19.06
CA TRP A 40 -23.83 0.13 -19.01
C TRP A 40 -23.47 0.91 -20.27
N GLU A 41 -23.85 0.43 -21.44
CA GLU A 41 -23.60 1.12 -22.71
C GLU A 41 -24.21 2.54 -22.69
N GLU A 42 -25.47 2.65 -22.26
CA GLU A 42 -26.16 3.95 -22.12
C GLU A 42 -25.44 4.89 -21.11
N LEU A 43 -24.97 4.33 -20.01
CA LEU A 43 -24.29 5.12 -18.96
C LEU A 43 -22.85 5.49 -19.34
N ALA A 44 -22.15 4.65 -20.08
CA ALA A 44 -20.78 4.88 -20.51
C ALA A 44 -20.64 6.04 -21.50
N GLU A 45 -21.66 6.30 -22.32
CA GLU A 45 -21.72 7.41 -23.25
C GLU A 45 -21.72 8.78 -22.56
N ILE A 46 -22.03 8.84 -21.24
CA ILE A 46 -22.01 10.06 -20.46
C ILE A 46 -20.61 10.29 -19.91
N PRO A 47 -19.78 11.20 -20.43
CA PRO A 47 -18.39 11.36 -20.02
C PRO A 47 -18.25 11.95 -18.61
N ASP A 48 -19.14 12.84 -18.21
CA ASP A 48 -19.11 13.49 -16.90
C ASP A 48 -19.62 12.55 -15.79
N ALA A 49 -18.78 12.28 -14.80
CA ALA A 49 -19.07 11.37 -13.71
C ALA A 49 -20.30 11.77 -12.88
N LYS A 50 -20.53 13.07 -12.67
CA LYS A 50 -21.68 13.60 -11.92
C LYS A 50 -22.98 13.43 -12.71
N ARG A 51 -22.94 13.69 -14.01
CA ARG A 51 -24.11 13.49 -14.91
C ARG A 51 -24.43 12.00 -15.01
N ARG A 52 -23.42 11.14 -15.17
CA ARG A 52 -23.58 9.67 -15.16
C ARG A 52 -24.21 9.17 -13.86
N PHE A 53 -23.73 9.65 -12.72
CA PHE A 53 -24.34 9.33 -11.43
C PHE A 53 -25.81 9.75 -11.35
N ASN A 54 -26.14 10.96 -11.78
CA ASN A 54 -27.53 11.46 -11.77
C ASN A 54 -28.42 10.64 -12.72
N ALA A 55 -27.93 10.30 -13.91
CA ALA A 55 -28.64 9.41 -14.83
C ALA A 55 -28.92 8.04 -14.19
N ALA A 56 -27.92 7.44 -13.56
CA ALA A 56 -28.06 6.18 -12.83
C ALA A 56 -29.07 6.26 -11.66
N GLU A 57 -29.10 7.38 -10.94
CA GLU A 57 -30.10 7.60 -9.87
C GLU A 57 -31.51 7.73 -10.45
N HIS A 58 -31.67 8.39 -11.59
CA HIS A 58 -32.99 8.55 -12.27
C HIS A 58 -33.56 7.22 -12.77
N LEU A 59 -32.72 6.25 -13.09
CA LEU A 59 -33.17 4.91 -13.52
C LEU A 59 -33.84 4.13 -12.39
N VAL A 60 -33.50 4.38 -11.14
CA VAL A 60 -33.88 3.56 -9.99
C VAL A 60 -34.71 4.31 -8.93
N HIS A 61 -34.79 5.62 -9.00
CA HIS A 61 -35.52 6.42 -8.02
C HIS A 61 -36.66 7.24 -8.67
N THR A 62 -37.86 6.93 -8.26
CA THR A 62 -39.07 7.63 -8.72
C THR A 62 -39.23 8.97 -8.03
N THR A 63 -39.42 10.01 -8.80
CA THR A 63 -39.80 11.35 -8.34
C THR A 63 -41.10 11.78 -9.01
N LYS A 64 -41.71 12.88 -8.53
CA LYS A 64 -42.93 13.41 -9.15
C LYS A 64 -42.78 13.75 -10.64
N LYS A 65 -41.55 14.05 -11.08
CA LYS A 65 -41.22 14.46 -12.46
C LYS A 65 -40.57 13.36 -13.30
N ASN A 66 -40.08 12.30 -12.67
CA ASN A 66 -39.33 11.24 -13.34
C ASN A 66 -39.72 9.87 -12.76
N PRO A 67 -40.56 9.09 -13.43
CA PRO A 67 -40.81 7.72 -13.03
C PRO A 67 -39.55 6.90 -13.27
N ALA A 68 -39.18 6.04 -12.30
CA ALA A 68 -38.03 5.17 -12.42
C ALA A 68 -38.30 4.05 -13.46
N ARG A 69 -37.26 3.67 -14.18
CA ARG A 69 -37.31 2.52 -15.13
C ARG A 69 -37.31 1.18 -14.40
N PHE A 70 -36.72 1.12 -13.20
CA PHE A 70 -36.58 -0.10 -12.39
C PHE A 70 -37.27 0.05 -11.03
N ASP A 71 -37.74 -1.04 -10.47
CA ASP A 71 -38.58 -1.14 -9.28
C ASP A 71 -37.83 -1.06 -7.94
N PHE A 72 -36.72 -0.33 -7.89
CA PHE A 72 -35.87 -0.22 -6.69
C PHE A 72 -36.64 0.23 -5.45
N ASP A 73 -37.45 1.28 -5.58
CA ASP A 73 -38.17 1.86 -4.44
C ASP A 73 -39.25 0.89 -3.90
N LEU A 74 -39.78 -0.02 -4.74
CA LEU A 74 -40.70 -1.08 -4.34
C LEU A 74 -39.95 -2.20 -3.61
N ARG A 75 -38.75 -2.57 -4.10
CA ARG A 75 -37.95 -3.66 -3.55
C ARG A 75 -37.26 -3.30 -2.25
N PHE A 76 -36.85 -2.04 -2.10
CA PHE A 76 -36.16 -1.50 -0.94
C PHE A 76 -36.87 -0.28 -0.36
N PRO A 77 -38.10 -0.46 0.17
CA PRO A 77 -38.87 0.64 0.72
C PRO A 77 -38.14 1.27 1.90
N LYS A 78 -38.31 2.60 2.06
CA LYS A 78 -37.69 3.39 3.15
C LYS A 78 -36.15 3.42 3.15
N MET A 79 -35.46 3.02 2.05
CA MET A 79 -34.01 3.10 1.98
C MET A 79 -33.54 4.56 2.12
N PRO A 80 -32.71 4.90 3.12
CA PRO A 80 -32.21 6.27 3.29
C PRO A 80 -31.50 6.77 2.03
N SER A 81 -31.83 7.98 1.58
CA SER A 81 -31.34 8.56 0.33
C SER A 81 -29.80 8.57 0.25
N TYR A 82 -29.13 8.89 1.36
CA TYR A 82 -27.66 8.87 1.41
C TYR A 82 -27.07 7.46 1.24
N LEU A 83 -27.69 6.42 1.83
CA LEU A 83 -27.23 5.03 1.63
C LEU A 83 -27.55 4.55 0.20
N ARG A 84 -28.72 4.91 -0.35
CA ARG A 84 -29.04 4.63 -1.75
C ARG A 84 -27.97 5.24 -2.67
N ARG A 85 -27.64 6.52 -2.50
CA ARG A 85 -26.64 7.22 -3.30
C ARG A 85 -25.25 6.61 -3.14
N ALA A 86 -24.86 6.22 -1.93
CA ALA A 86 -23.61 5.51 -1.70
C ALA A 86 -23.58 4.11 -2.37
N ALA A 87 -24.71 3.40 -2.38
CA ALA A 87 -24.84 2.12 -3.06
C ALA A 87 -24.78 2.26 -4.59
N ILE A 88 -25.43 3.30 -5.16
CA ILE A 88 -25.34 3.64 -6.58
C ILE A 88 -23.88 3.87 -6.99
N GLN A 89 -23.16 4.70 -6.24
CA GLN A 89 -21.74 4.97 -6.51
C GLN A 89 -20.88 3.70 -6.44
N HIS A 90 -21.17 2.81 -5.49
CA HIS A 90 -20.48 1.55 -5.33
C HIS A 90 -20.72 0.61 -6.52
N ALA A 91 -21.97 0.48 -6.94
CA ALA A 91 -22.36 -0.37 -8.07
C ALA A 91 -21.76 0.15 -9.38
N LEU A 92 -21.89 1.46 -9.67
CA LEU A 92 -21.26 2.10 -10.84
C LEU A 92 -19.74 1.86 -10.88
N GLY A 93 -19.06 2.03 -9.74
CA GLY A 93 -17.62 1.78 -9.64
C GLY A 93 -17.24 0.31 -9.91
N SER A 94 -18.09 -0.63 -9.47
CA SER A 94 -17.88 -2.06 -9.70
C SER A 94 -18.02 -2.42 -11.19
N VAL A 95 -19.07 -1.94 -11.85
CA VAL A 95 -19.31 -2.17 -13.29
C VAL A 95 -18.22 -1.49 -14.12
N SER A 96 -17.92 -0.22 -13.89
CA SER A 96 -16.85 0.51 -14.61
C SER A 96 -15.48 -0.17 -14.49
N SER A 97 -15.16 -0.70 -13.31
CA SER A 97 -13.91 -1.45 -13.08
C SER A 97 -13.94 -2.80 -13.80
N TYR A 98 -15.08 -3.44 -13.89
CA TYR A 98 -15.25 -4.70 -14.62
C TYR A 98 -15.05 -4.48 -16.13
N GLU A 99 -15.71 -3.50 -16.72
CA GLU A 99 -15.60 -3.15 -18.15
C GLU A 99 -14.15 -2.80 -18.53
N THR A 100 -13.50 -1.96 -17.72
CA THR A 100 -12.07 -1.64 -17.93
C THR A 100 -11.19 -2.89 -17.93
N ARG A 101 -11.49 -3.87 -17.06
CA ARG A 101 -10.73 -5.14 -17.03
C ARG A 101 -11.07 -6.04 -18.23
N MET A 102 -12.31 -6.00 -18.71
CA MET A 102 -12.71 -6.71 -19.93
C MET A 102 -11.96 -6.17 -21.14
N ASP A 103 -11.96 -4.87 -21.35
CA ASP A 103 -11.19 -4.19 -22.39
C ASP A 103 -9.70 -4.56 -22.38
N LEU A 104 -9.08 -4.54 -21.19
CA LEU A 104 -7.67 -4.90 -21.02
C LEU A 104 -7.43 -6.37 -21.32
N TRP A 105 -8.35 -7.24 -20.96
CA TRP A 105 -8.26 -8.67 -21.23
C TRP A 105 -8.33 -8.97 -22.72
N GLU A 106 -9.27 -8.37 -23.44
CA GLU A 106 -9.42 -8.47 -24.90
C GLU A 106 -8.18 -7.93 -25.61
N LYS A 107 -7.71 -6.71 -25.26
CA LYS A 107 -6.48 -6.10 -25.81
C LYS A 107 -5.22 -6.92 -25.53
N SER A 108 -5.20 -7.71 -24.47
CA SER A 108 -4.08 -8.63 -24.16
C SER A 108 -4.09 -9.93 -24.98
N GLY A 109 -5.10 -10.14 -25.83
CA GLY A 109 -5.30 -11.38 -26.59
C GLY A 109 -5.74 -12.55 -25.71
N GLU A 110 -6.54 -12.28 -24.68
CA GLU A 110 -7.19 -13.28 -23.82
C GLU A 110 -6.25 -14.24 -23.06
N LYS A 111 -5.01 -13.80 -22.84
CA LYS A 111 -3.94 -14.62 -22.24
C LYS A 111 -4.15 -14.98 -20.76
N ALA A 112 -5.04 -14.26 -20.06
CA ALA A 112 -5.38 -14.50 -18.66
C ALA A 112 -6.81 -15.05 -18.55
N GLY A 113 -7.21 -15.46 -17.33
CA GLY A 113 -8.61 -15.84 -17.08
C GLY A 113 -9.56 -14.66 -17.32
N LYS A 114 -10.70 -14.90 -17.97
CA LYS A 114 -11.73 -13.89 -18.24
C LYS A 114 -12.15 -13.20 -16.93
N PRO A 115 -12.19 -11.86 -16.89
CA PRO A 115 -12.73 -11.13 -15.75
C PRO A 115 -14.18 -11.54 -15.44
N ARG A 116 -14.57 -11.45 -14.18
CA ARG A 116 -15.93 -11.71 -13.74
C ARG A 116 -16.42 -10.53 -12.92
N LEU A 117 -17.66 -10.12 -13.17
CA LEU A 117 -18.36 -9.19 -12.28
C LEU A 117 -18.83 -9.97 -11.04
N ALA A 118 -18.53 -9.44 -9.86
CA ALA A 118 -18.94 -10.07 -8.61
C ALA A 118 -20.21 -9.38 -8.10
N TYR A 119 -21.33 -10.09 -8.12
CA TYR A 119 -22.58 -9.65 -7.52
C TYR A 119 -22.55 -9.85 -6.00
N GLU A 120 -21.99 -10.96 -5.52
CA GLU A 120 -21.68 -11.11 -4.09
C GLU A 120 -20.58 -10.14 -3.72
N ASN A 121 -20.90 -9.17 -2.90
CA ASN A 121 -19.99 -8.08 -2.60
C ASN A 121 -19.69 -7.95 -1.11
N HIS A 122 -18.57 -7.31 -0.84
CA HIS A 122 -18.15 -6.91 0.50
C HIS A 122 -18.37 -5.41 0.73
N ALA A 123 -19.36 -4.83 0.08
CA ALA A 123 -19.70 -3.42 0.21
C ALA A 123 -19.92 -3.02 1.67
N MET A 124 -19.44 -1.84 1.99
CA MET A 124 -19.50 -1.27 3.33
C MET A 124 -20.35 0.00 3.31
N PRO A 125 -21.47 0.05 4.07
CA PRO A 125 -22.28 1.24 4.14
C PRO A 125 -21.52 2.41 4.76
N VAL A 126 -21.66 3.58 4.15
CA VAL A 126 -21.12 4.85 4.65
C VAL A 126 -22.17 5.55 5.50
N PHE A 127 -21.83 5.89 6.73
CA PHE A 127 -22.72 6.57 7.67
C PHE A 127 -22.46 8.07 7.66
N TYR A 128 -23.23 8.82 6.90
CA TYR A 128 -23.08 10.26 6.81
C TYR A 128 -23.32 10.94 8.16
N ARG A 129 -22.43 11.87 8.51
CA ARG A 129 -22.48 12.61 9.78
C ARG A 129 -23.81 13.38 9.89
N ASP A 130 -24.33 13.44 11.10
CA ASP A 130 -25.59 14.09 11.52
C ASP A 130 -26.88 13.49 10.93
N VAL A 131 -26.78 12.70 9.86
CA VAL A 131 -27.92 12.02 9.22
C VAL A 131 -28.02 10.57 9.59
N MET A 132 -26.88 9.86 9.68
CA MET A 132 -26.81 8.43 9.96
C MET A 132 -25.79 8.05 11.05
N TYR A 133 -24.92 8.98 11.39
CA TYR A 133 -23.89 8.86 12.43
C TYR A 133 -23.85 10.15 13.24
N ARG A 134 -23.86 10.01 14.57
CA ARG A 134 -23.68 11.11 15.53
C ARG A 134 -22.72 10.67 16.62
N GLU A 135 -21.77 11.51 16.98
CA GLU A 135 -20.89 11.29 18.12
C GLU A 135 -21.57 11.78 19.41
N GLU A 136 -21.38 11.06 20.50
CA GLU A 136 -21.73 11.56 21.83
C GLU A 136 -20.75 12.67 22.21
N LYS A 137 -21.26 13.83 22.69
CA LYS A 137 -20.47 15.03 22.90
C LYS A 137 -19.53 15.01 24.12
N GLU A 138 -19.76 14.11 25.08
CA GLU A 138 -19.11 14.19 26.40
C GLU A 138 -18.08 13.08 26.66
N GLY A 139 -17.16 12.83 25.74
CA GLY A 139 -16.00 11.95 26.02
C GLY A 139 -16.34 10.47 26.26
N LYS A 140 -17.59 10.06 26.17
CA LYS A 140 -18.02 8.68 26.20
C LYS A 140 -17.59 7.98 24.91
N ASP A 141 -17.15 6.73 25.02
CA ASP A 141 -16.85 5.89 23.85
C ASP A 141 -18.15 5.33 23.26
N GLU A 142 -19.07 6.22 22.92
CA GLU A 142 -20.40 5.91 22.39
C GLU A 142 -20.70 6.78 21.15
N ALA A 143 -21.48 6.23 20.26
CA ALA A 143 -21.98 6.92 19.08
C ALA A 143 -23.39 6.45 18.76
N TYR A 144 -24.12 7.22 17.97
CA TYR A 144 -25.44 6.84 17.47
C TYR A 144 -25.34 6.50 15.99
N LEU A 145 -25.83 5.32 15.62
CA LEU A 145 -25.93 4.87 14.23
C LEU A 145 -27.40 4.67 13.87
N LYS A 146 -27.78 5.13 12.68
CA LYS A 146 -29.09 4.81 12.10
C LYS A 146 -28.99 3.46 11.41
N LEU A 147 -29.55 2.41 12.03
CA LEU A 147 -29.47 1.03 11.60
C LEU A 147 -30.83 0.50 11.17
N TYR A 148 -30.84 -0.51 10.30
CA TYR A 148 -32.03 -1.22 9.84
C TYR A 148 -32.34 -2.40 10.79
N ASP A 149 -33.53 -2.39 11.40
CA ASP A 149 -33.96 -3.40 12.38
C ASP A 149 -34.70 -4.60 11.74
N GLY A 150 -34.83 -4.63 10.43
CA GLY A 150 -35.61 -5.59 9.67
C GLY A 150 -36.92 -5.01 9.11
N HIS A 151 -37.41 -3.89 9.67
CA HIS A 151 -38.64 -3.21 9.29
C HIS A 151 -38.46 -1.72 8.98
N ASP A 152 -37.60 -1.06 9.79
CA ASP A 152 -37.39 0.39 9.66
C ASP A 152 -35.97 0.81 10.06
N TRP A 153 -35.61 2.05 9.77
CA TRP A 153 -34.33 2.68 10.08
C TRP A 153 -34.45 3.49 11.36
N LYS A 154 -33.80 3.02 12.44
CA LYS A 154 -33.85 3.63 13.79
C LYS A 154 -32.47 3.99 14.29
N TRP A 155 -32.40 4.95 15.20
CA TRP A 155 -31.18 5.31 15.89
C TRP A 155 -30.87 4.32 17.02
N PHE A 156 -29.64 3.80 17.02
CA PHE A 156 -29.12 2.90 18.06
C PHE A 156 -27.87 3.50 18.66
N CYS A 157 -27.79 3.55 19.98
CA CYS A 157 -26.53 3.83 20.68
C CYS A 157 -25.58 2.64 20.53
N VAL A 158 -24.36 2.89 20.09
CA VAL A 158 -23.32 1.90 19.91
C VAL A 158 -22.12 2.22 20.77
N ARG A 159 -21.61 1.22 21.49
CA ARG A 159 -20.39 1.36 22.29
C ARG A 159 -19.17 1.03 21.46
N LEU A 160 -18.18 1.90 21.51
CA LEU A 160 -16.92 1.79 20.79
C LEU A 160 -15.83 1.22 21.72
N ASN A 161 -14.81 0.61 21.14
CA ASN A 161 -13.69 0.11 21.92
C ASN A 161 -12.86 1.27 22.47
N HIS A 162 -12.68 1.33 23.79
CA HIS A 162 -11.98 2.40 24.49
C HIS A 162 -10.54 2.60 23.99
N THR A 163 -9.76 1.53 23.86
CA THR A 163 -8.37 1.58 23.40
C THR A 163 -8.25 2.16 21.98
N ASP A 164 -9.20 1.80 21.10
CA ASP A 164 -9.24 2.33 19.73
C ASP A 164 -9.59 3.83 19.73
N MET A 165 -10.54 4.24 20.58
CA MET A 165 -10.95 5.64 20.71
C MET A 165 -9.83 6.49 21.31
N GLU A 166 -9.12 6.00 22.34
CA GLU A 166 -7.93 6.68 22.88
C GLU A 166 -6.84 6.86 21.80
N TYR A 167 -6.62 5.81 20.96
CA TYR A 167 -5.67 5.92 19.85
C TYR A 167 -6.10 7.03 18.87
N LEU A 168 -7.38 7.12 18.53
CA LEU A 168 -7.89 8.19 17.66
C LEU A 168 -7.72 9.57 18.29
N ARG A 169 -8.08 9.74 19.57
CA ARG A 169 -7.91 11.00 20.28
C ARG A 169 -6.44 11.45 20.32
N ARG A 170 -5.52 10.53 20.59
CA ARG A 170 -4.08 10.82 20.68
C ARG A 170 -3.46 11.20 19.32
N ASN A 171 -3.86 10.52 18.24
CA ASN A 171 -3.16 10.66 16.96
C ASN A 171 -3.92 11.52 15.93
N TRP A 172 -5.23 11.72 16.12
CA TRP A 172 -6.12 12.30 15.10
C TRP A 172 -6.99 13.42 15.64
N TRP A 173 -6.75 13.88 16.87
CA TRP A 173 -7.50 14.98 17.48
C TRP A 173 -7.42 16.24 16.61
N GLY A 174 -8.55 16.91 16.44
CA GLY A 174 -8.66 18.14 15.63
C GLY A 174 -8.56 17.96 14.12
N LYS A 175 -8.31 16.74 13.63
CA LYS A 175 -8.28 16.47 12.18
C LYS A 175 -9.65 16.08 11.67
N LYS A 176 -10.01 16.58 10.47
CA LYS A 176 -11.29 16.30 9.83
C LYS A 176 -11.37 14.82 9.42
N ALA A 177 -12.24 14.06 10.06
CA ALA A 177 -12.59 12.73 9.65
C ALA A 177 -13.71 12.75 8.59
N SER A 178 -13.60 11.87 7.59
CA SER A 178 -14.72 11.58 6.70
C SER A 178 -15.83 10.81 7.42
N ALA A 179 -16.99 10.69 6.78
CA ALA A 179 -18.08 9.84 7.28
C ALA A 179 -17.58 8.40 7.48
N PRO A 180 -17.84 7.77 8.64
CA PRO A 180 -17.37 6.43 8.91
C PRO A 180 -18.06 5.36 8.04
N THR A 181 -17.32 4.30 7.73
CA THR A 181 -17.87 3.13 7.04
C THR A 181 -17.98 1.95 7.99
N LEU A 182 -19.09 1.21 7.91
CA LEU A 182 -19.28 -0.02 8.69
C LEU A 182 -18.59 -1.20 8.00
N GLU A 183 -17.63 -1.81 8.69
CA GLU A 183 -16.87 -2.94 8.19
C GLU A 183 -17.07 -4.18 9.06
N LYS A 184 -17.20 -5.35 8.43
CA LYS A 184 -17.17 -6.65 9.14
C LYS A 184 -15.83 -7.32 8.88
N ARG A 185 -15.13 -7.68 9.97
CA ARG A 185 -13.90 -8.49 9.92
C ARG A 185 -14.08 -9.73 10.80
N HIS A 186 -14.08 -10.90 10.19
CA HIS A 186 -14.40 -12.15 10.85
C HIS A 186 -15.77 -12.07 11.55
N HIS A 187 -15.77 -12.09 12.89
CA HIS A 187 -16.99 -12.04 13.72
C HIS A 187 -17.19 -10.68 14.41
N LYS A 188 -16.38 -9.67 14.07
CA LYS A 188 -16.40 -8.34 14.67
C LYS A 188 -16.80 -7.27 13.67
N TYR A 189 -17.41 -6.21 14.16
CA TYR A 189 -17.79 -5.04 13.37
C TYR A 189 -16.93 -3.85 13.78
N PHE A 190 -16.63 -3.00 12.82
CA PHE A 190 -15.80 -1.82 13.00
C PHE A 190 -16.43 -0.63 12.30
N LEU A 191 -16.29 0.55 12.90
CA LEU A 191 -16.45 1.82 12.21
C LEU A 191 -15.08 2.27 11.73
N ARG A 192 -14.90 2.39 10.43
CA ARG A 192 -13.66 2.87 9.83
C ARG A 192 -13.76 4.36 9.56
N PHE A 193 -12.93 5.12 10.24
CA PHE A 193 -12.74 6.54 10.02
C PHE A 193 -11.56 6.77 9.08
N SER A 194 -11.72 7.67 8.11
CA SER A 194 -10.64 8.09 7.22
C SER A 194 -10.34 9.56 7.44
N TYR A 195 -9.05 9.88 7.51
CA TYR A 195 -8.54 11.22 7.77
C TYR A 195 -7.69 11.64 6.58
N THR A 196 -8.01 12.80 6.02
CA THR A 196 -7.23 13.39 4.93
C THR A 196 -6.31 14.47 5.51
N GLU A 197 -5.04 14.39 5.16
CA GLU A 197 -4.02 15.35 5.55
C GLU A 197 -3.36 15.95 4.31
N GLU A 198 -3.17 17.26 4.30
CA GLU A 198 -2.33 17.92 3.32
C GLU A 198 -0.88 17.89 3.80
N VAL A 199 -0.01 17.37 2.97
CA VAL A 199 1.41 17.21 3.27
C VAL A 199 2.25 17.90 2.21
N THR A 200 3.23 18.68 2.64
CA THR A 200 4.26 19.25 1.78
C THR A 200 5.46 18.33 1.80
N LEU A 201 5.79 17.77 0.64
CA LEU A 201 7.02 16.96 0.50
C LEU A 201 8.23 17.88 0.38
N THR A 202 9.36 17.42 0.92
CA THR A 202 10.63 18.13 0.83
C THR A 202 10.98 18.52 -0.60
N LYS A 203 11.51 19.73 -0.76
CA LYS A 203 12.00 20.31 -2.02
C LYS A 203 13.49 20.56 -1.98
N THR A 204 14.21 19.98 -1.01
CA THR A 204 15.66 20.12 -0.85
C THR A 204 16.38 19.87 -2.19
N PRO A 205 17.29 20.76 -2.62
CA PRO A 205 18.10 20.56 -3.82
C PRO A 205 18.90 19.26 -3.74
N VAL A 206 19.06 18.56 -4.86
CA VAL A 206 19.68 17.21 -4.90
C VAL A 206 21.05 17.17 -4.22
N LYS A 207 21.87 18.22 -4.39
CA LYS A 207 23.22 18.30 -3.80
C LYS A 207 23.21 18.38 -2.27
N GLU A 208 22.15 18.87 -1.68
CA GLU A 208 21.99 19.05 -0.22
C GLU A 208 21.20 17.92 0.42
N GLN A 209 20.58 17.04 -0.40
CA GLN A 209 19.74 15.96 0.11
C GLN A 209 20.53 14.95 0.93
N ILE A 210 19.89 14.52 2.00
CA ILE A 210 20.25 13.31 2.73
C ILE A 210 19.25 12.22 2.33
N ILE A 211 19.73 11.05 1.93
CA ILE A 211 18.86 9.92 1.61
C ILE A 211 19.06 8.75 2.56
N CYS A 212 17.99 7.96 2.73
CA CYS A 212 18.04 6.64 3.34
C CYS A 212 17.87 5.59 2.24
N SER A 213 18.96 5.00 1.76
CA SER A 213 18.91 3.91 0.78
C SER A 213 18.71 2.57 1.49
N VAL A 214 17.79 1.75 0.98
CA VAL A 214 17.30 0.55 1.67
C VAL A 214 17.35 -0.66 0.76
N ASP A 215 18.13 -1.65 1.15
CA ASP A 215 18.06 -3.00 0.60
C ASP A 215 17.14 -3.87 1.47
N LEU A 216 16.09 -4.46 0.85
CA LEU A 216 15.12 -5.34 1.51
C LEU A 216 15.51 -6.81 1.30
N GLY A 217 15.83 -7.50 2.38
CA GLY A 217 16.23 -8.89 2.36
C GLY A 217 15.21 -9.88 2.95
N ILE A 218 15.51 -11.17 2.80
CA ILE A 218 14.76 -12.26 3.42
C ILE A 218 15.40 -12.67 4.75
N ASN A 219 16.72 -12.68 4.80
CA ASN A 219 17.47 -13.05 6.01
C ASN A 219 17.62 -11.86 6.94
N THR A 220 18.19 -10.76 6.49
CA THR A 220 18.11 -9.44 7.12
C THR A 220 16.86 -8.74 6.58
N ASP A 221 16.02 -8.16 7.42
CA ASP A 221 14.75 -7.57 6.97
C ASP A 221 14.97 -6.35 6.08
N ALA A 222 15.90 -5.49 6.50
CA ALA A 222 16.37 -4.34 5.72
C ALA A 222 17.77 -3.91 6.16
N VAL A 223 18.56 -3.43 5.23
CA VAL A 223 19.80 -2.72 5.49
C VAL A 223 19.66 -1.29 4.96
N CYS A 224 19.81 -0.33 5.87
CA CYS A 224 19.66 1.09 5.58
C CYS A 224 21.02 1.77 5.59
N THR A 225 21.28 2.61 4.59
CA THR A 225 22.44 3.49 4.54
C THR A 225 21.97 4.94 4.42
N ILE A 226 22.46 5.80 5.31
CA ILE A 226 22.23 7.25 5.24
C ILE A 226 23.40 7.87 4.46
N MET A 227 23.10 8.60 3.39
CA MET A 227 24.09 9.05 2.42
C MET A 227 23.80 10.45 1.90
N ARG A 228 24.86 11.24 1.62
CA ARG A 228 24.81 12.53 0.92
C ARG A 228 25.12 12.36 -0.58
N ALA A 229 24.90 13.43 -1.34
CA ALA A 229 25.08 13.44 -2.79
C ALA A 229 26.53 13.26 -3.25
N ASP A 230 27.50 13.64 -2.43
CA ASP A 230 28.93 13.42 -2.64
C ASP A 230 29.39 11.97 -2.37
N GLY A 231 28.47 11.11 -1.95
CA GLY A 231 28.76 9.74 -1.54
C GLY A 231 29.19 9.60 -0.06
N THR A 232 29.18 10.67 0.74
CA THR A 232 29.49 10.56 2.17
C THR A 232 28.43 9.73 2.88
N VAL A 233 28.85 8.65 3.53
CA VAL A 233 27.99 7.77 4.34
C VAL A 233 27.95 8.26 5.77
N LEU A 234 26.79 8.75 6.20
CA LEU A 234 26.57 9.29 7.54
C LEU A 234 26.20 8.21 8.57
N GLY A 235 25.55 7.15 8.13
CA GLY A 235 25.09 6.10 9.03
C GLY A 235 24.68 4.81 8.32
N ARG A 236 24.64 3.74 9.10
CA ARG A 236 24.25 2.39 8.64
C ARG A 236 23.40 1.74 9.72
N LYS A 237 22.32 1.08 9.31
CA LYS A 237 21.45 0.36 10.24
C LYS A 237 20.97 -0.97 9.66
N PHE A 238 21.21 -2.05 10.40
CA PHE A 238 20.66 -3.36 10.11
C PHE A 238 19.36 -3.53 10.90
N ILE A 239 18.27 -3.73 10.19
CA ILE A 239 16.95 -3.98 10.77
C ILE A 239 16.67 -5.46 10.68
N ASN A 240 16.41 -6.11 11.81
CA ASN A 240 16.09 -7.52 11.87
C ASN A 240 15.15 -7.81 13.04
N HIS A 241 14.19 -8.70 12.81
CA HIS A 241 13.22 -9.13 13.81
C HIS A 241 13.30 -10.66 14.01
N PRO A 242 14.35 -11.17 14.65
CA PRO A 242 14.58 -12.62 14.76
C PRO A 242 13.46 -13.33 15.51
N SER A 243 12.96 -12.77 16.61
CA SER A 243 11.86 -13.37 17.40
C SER A 243 10.59 -13.59 16.59
N GLU A 244 10.20 -12.60 15.77
CA GLU A 244 9.04 -12.69 14.90
C GLU A 244 9.24 -13.70 13.78
N LYS A 245 10.44 -13.77 13.21
CA LYS A 245 10.80 -14.76 12.19
C LYS A 245 10.78 -16.18 12.76
N ASP A 246 11.33 -16.40 13.95
CA ASP A 246 11.32 -17.69 14.62
C ASP A 246 9.90 -18.14 14.96
N ARG A 247 9.07 -17.19 15.43
CA ARG A 247 7.64 -17.45 15.68
C ARG A 247 6.92 -17.85 14.39
N MET A 248 7.19 -17.16 13.30
CA MET A 248 6.62 -17.49 11.99
C MET A 248 7.11 -18.85 11.50
N TYR A 249 8.40 -19.13 11.62
CA TYR A 249 8.99 -20.43 11.24
C TYR A 249 8.37 -21.58 12.01
N ARG A 250 8.24 -21.47 13.35
CA ARG A 250 7.56 -22.48 14.20
C ARG A 250 6.10 -22.66 13.81
N THR A 251 5.39 -21.58 13.51
CA THR A 251 3.99 -21.66 13.06
C THR A 251 3.85 -22.37 11.73
N LEU A 252 4.73 -22.10 10.76
CA LEU A 252 4.78 -22.81 9.48
C LEU A 252 5.13 -24.28 9.63
N GLY A 253 6.01 -24.62 10.56
CA GLY A 253 6.34 -26.02 10.91
C GLY A 253 5.12 -26.78 11.44
N ARG A 254 4.33 -26.14 12.33
CA ARG A 254 3.06 -26.71 12.84
C ARG A 254 2.01 -26.89 11.73
N ILE A 255 1.92 -25.94 10.77
CA ILE A 255 1.03 -26.07 9.62
C ILE A 255 1.43 -27.27 8.76
N ARG A 256 2.73 -27.41 8.43
CA ARG A 256 3.21 -28.52 7.62
C ARG A 256 2.94 -29.87 8.26
N ARG A 257 3.12 -30.00 9.59
CA ARG A 257 2.81 -31.23 10.34
C ARG A 257 1.32 -31.52 10.24
N PHE A 258 0.48 -30.55 10.58
CA PHE A 258 -0.97 -30.68 10.54
C PHE A 258 -1.50 -31.06 9.14
N GLN A 259 -0.93 -30.47 8.07
CA GLN A 259 -1.33 -30.79 6.70
C GLN A 259 -0.94 -32.23 6.28
N ARG A 260 0.17 -32.76 6.81
CA ARG A 260 0.54 -34.18 6.60
C ARG A 260 -0.40 -35.15 7.30
N GLU A 261 -0.85 -34.80 8.50
CA GLU A 261 -1.71 -35.65 9.32
C GLU A 261 -3.21 -35.59 8.91
N HIS A 262 -3.70 -34.40 8.46
CA HIS A 262 -5.12 -34.14 8.28
C HIS A 262 -5.50 -33.59 6.88
N GLY A 263 -4.54 -33.51 5.96
CA GLY A 263 -4.75 -32.88 4.66
C GLY A 263 -4.75 -31.34 4.70
N SER A 264 -4.80 -30.72 3.52
CA SER A 264 -4.62 -29.25 3.38
C SER A 264 -5.87 -28.45 3.72
N ALA A 265 -7.06 -28.99 3.56
CA ALA A 265 -8.35 -28.27 3.63
C ALA A 265 -8.64 -27.67 5.02
N GLN A 266 -8.23 -28.33 6.10
CA GLN A 266 -8.56 -27.94 7.48
C GLN A 266 -7.62 -26.90 8.11
N SER A 267 -6.64 -26.38 7.38
CA SER A 267 -5.60 -25.50 7.93
C SER A 267 -5.91 -23.99 7.85
N ARG A 268 -7.13 -23.59 7.46
CA ARG A 268 -7.51 -22.18 7.23
C ARG A 268 -7.21 -21.24 8.42
N GLY A 269 -7.58 -21.63 9.64
CA GLY A 269 -7.35 -20.82 10.85
C GLY A 269 -5.87 -20.62 11.15
N ARG A 270 -5.03 -21.64 10.94
CA ARG A 270 -3.58 -21.58 11.12
C ARG A 270 -2.92 -20.66 10.10
N TRP A 271 -3.37 -20.72 8.84
CA TRP A 271 -2.91 -19.80 7.79
C TRP A 271 -3.35 -18.36 8.05
N ALA A 272 -4.56 -18.14 8.55
CA ALA A 272 -5.03 -16.81 8.94
C ALA A 272 -4.15 -16.20 10.04
N TYR A 273 -3.74 -16.98 11.03
CA TYR A 273 -2.82 -16.55 12.08
C TYR A 273 -1.43 -16.20 11.49
N THR A 274 -0.87 -17.07 10.65
CA THR A 274 0.42 -16.81 9.97
C THR A 274 0.38 -15.53 9.13
N LYS A 275 -0.72 -15.30 8.41
CA LYS A 275 -0.94 -14.08 7.63
C LYS A 275 -0.90 -12.84 8.53
N ARG A 276 -1.55 -12.87 9.71
CA ARG A 276 -1.50 -11.76 10.67
C ARG A 276 -0.10 -11.48 11.19
N LEU A 277 0.65 -12.53 11.57
CA LEU A 277 2.07 -12.39 11.97
C LEU A 277 2.91 -11.75 10.88
N ASN A 278 2.72 -12.18 9.64
CA ASN A 278 3.47 -11.67 8.50
C ASN A 278 3.11 -10.20 8.18
N ILE A 279 1.85 -9.81 8.34
CA ILE A 279 1.41 -8.41 8.22
C ILE A 279 2.04 -7.55 9.32
N GLU A 280 2.07 -8.05 10.54
CA GLU A 280 2.64 -7.33 11.68
C GLU A 280 4.17 -7.16 11.54
N LEU A 281 4.86 -8.19 11.10
CA LEU A 281 6.29 -8.10 10.78
C LEU A 281 6.55 -7.03 9.71
N GLY A 282 5.76 -7.01 8.63
CA GLY A 282 5.88 -5.98 7.59
C GLY A 282 5.64 -4.55 8.12
N ARG A 283 4.73 -4.37 9.09
CA ARG A 283 4.50 -3.08 9.76
C ARG A 283 5.70 -2.65 10.60
N LYS A 284 6.28 -3.56 11.39
CA LYS A 284 7.47 -3.29 12.21
C LYS A 284 8.67 -2.90 11.36
N ILE A 285 8.92 -3.63 10.27
CA ILE A 285 10.00 -3.32 9.34
C ILE A 285 9.81 -1.92 8.73
N ALA A 286 8.62 -1.63 8.21
CA ALA A 286 8.34 -0.32 7.62
C ALA A 286 8.50 0.81 8.64
N GLY A 287 7.98 0.64 9.86
CA GLY A 287 8.13 1.62 10.93
C GLY A 287 9.60 1.85 11.31
N ALA A 288 10.41 0.79 11.38
CA ALA A 288 11.83 0.89 11.72
C ALA A 288 12.64 1.60 10.61
N ILE A 289 12.32 1.38 9.33
CA ILE A 289 12.95 2.08 8.20
C ILE A 289 12.62 3.57 8.25
N VAL A 290 11.34 3.93 8.37
CA VAL A 290 10.89 5.33 8.40
C VAL A 290 11.44 6.05 9.62
N LYS A 291 11.44 5.41 10.79
CA LYS A 291 12.03 5.95 12.00
C LYS A 291 13.53 6.25 11.84
N ASN A 292 14.28 5.33 11.23
CA ASN A 292 15.70 5.54 10.95
C ASN A 292 15.94 6.70 9.97
N ALA A 293 15.12 6.83 8.93
CA ALA A 293 15.21 7.94 7.99
C ALA A 293 14.90 9.29 8.67
N GLU A 294 13.86 9.34 9.52
CA GLU A 294 13.47 10.52 10.28
C GLU A 294 14.54 10.96 11.29
N GLU A 295 15.08 10.02 12.08
CA GLU A 295 16.13 10.28 13.07
C GLU A 295 17.41 10.84 12.44
N ASN A 296 17.64 10.57 11.15
CA ASN A 296 18.78 11.07 10.40
C ASN A 296 18.42 12.19 9.40
N HIS A 297 17.25 12.80 9.55
CA HIS A 297 16.78 13.91 8.71
C HIS A 297 16.85 13.63 7.21
N ALA A 298 16.53 12.40 6.81
CA ALA A 298 16.55 12.03 5.41
C ALA A 298 15.39 12.69 4.63
N ASP A 299 15.70 13.28 3.49
CA ASP A 299 14.71 13.87 2.56
C ASP A 299 13.98 12.79 1.75
N VAL A 300 14.69 11.71 1.44
CA VAL A 300 14.20 10.67 0.52
C VAL A 300 14.56 9.29 1.04
N ILE A 301 13.58 8.38 1.05
CA ILE A 301 13.84 6.94 1.22
C ILE A 301 13.94 6.32 -0.19
N VAL A 302 15.01 5.60 -0.46
CA VAL A 302 15.29 5.00 -1.76
C VAL A 302 15.25 3.48 -1.66
N PHE A 303 14.40 2.86 -2.47
CA PHE A 303 14.28 1.40 -2.60
C PHE A 303 14.69 0.92 -3.98
N GLU A 304 14.86 -0.38 -4.11
CA GLU A 304 14.88 -1.06 -5.40
C GLU A 304 13.47 -1.24 -5.97
N TYR A 305 13.35 -1.15 -7.30
CA TYR A 305 12.14 -1.56 -8.01
C TYR A 305 12.10 -3.09 -8.12
N LEU A 306 11.37 -3.72 -7.22
CA LEU A 306 11.32 -5.17 -7.07
C LEU A 306 10.05 -5.75 -7.73
N GLU A 307 10.00 -5.84 -9.04
CA GLU A 307 9.01 -6.64 -9.75
C GLU A 307 9.52 -8.07 -9.95
N MET A 308 8.78 -9.03 -9.41
CA MET A 308 9.01 -10.43 -9.73
C MET A 308 8.09 -10.83 -10.87
N GLN A 309 8.65 -10.95 -12.06
CA GLN A 309 7.96 -11.54 -13.20
C GLN A 309 8.20 -13.06 -13.21
N GLY A 310 7.14 -13.82 -13.46
CA GLY A 310 7.19 -15.28 -13.60
C GLY A 310 6.77 -16.08 -12.35
N LYS A 311 6.68 -17.41 -12.54
CA LYS A 311 6.29 -18.35 -11.48
C LYS A 311 7.45 -18.55 -10.50
N ILE A 312 7.18 -18.33 -9.21
CA ILE A 312 8.14 -18.64 -8.15
C ILE A 312 8.14 -20.15 -7.94
N SER A 313 9.29 -20.77 -8.10
CA SER A 313 9.49 -22.23 -7.93
C SER A 313 10.67 -22.53 -6.99
N GLY A 314 10.88 -23.82 -6.67
CA GLY A 314 12.01 -24.32 -5.92
C GLY A 314 11.91 -24.22 -4.40
N LYS A 315 12.94 -24.63 -3.69
CA LYS A 315 13.01 -24.74 -2.21
C LYS A 315 12.71 -23.43 -1.46
N LYS A 316 12.97 -22.28 -2.07
CA LYS A 316 12.73 -20.95 -1.46
C LYS A 316 11.33 -20.37 -1.76
N LYS A 317 10.48 -21.07 -2.54
CA LYS A 317 9.15 -20.62 -2.96
C LYS A 317 8.32 -20.03 -1.81
N GLN A 318 8.20 -20.75 -0.69
CA GLN A 318 7.40 -20.31 0.46
C GLN A 318 7.94 -19.03 1.10
N LYS A 319 9.28 -18.91 1.27
CA LYS A 319 9.89 -17.70 1.83
C LYS A 319 9.66 -16.49 0.92
N LEU A 320 9.77 -16.66 -0.39
CA LEU A 320 9.54 -15.60 -1.37
C LEU A 320 8.08 -15.16 -1.41
N HIS A 321 7.11 -16.08 -1.31
CA HIS A 321 5.70 -15.73 -1.21
C HIS A 321 5.33 -14.98 0.08
N LEU A 322 6.00 -15.29 1.18
CA LEU A 322 5.82 -14.62 2.45
C LEU A 322 6.57 -13.28 2.53
N TRP A 323 7.54 -13.05 1.66
CA TRP A 323 8.27 -11.80 1.63
C TRP A 323 7.43 -10.64 1.08
N ARG A 324 6.99 -9.77 1.98
CA ARG A 324 6.05 -8.68 1.70
C ARG A 324 6.71 -7.40 1.19
N LYS A 325 7.71 -7.51 0.34
CA LYS A 325 8.53 -6.39 -0.14
C LYS A 325 7.70 -5.18 -0.62
N ARG A 326 6.68 -5.41 -1.46
CA ARG A 326 5.80 -4.32 -1.97
C ARG A 326 4.93 -3.70 -0.87
N ASP A 327 4.43 -4.51 0.06
CA ASP A 327 3.63 -4.03 1.18
C ASP A 327 4.49 -3.17 2.13
N ILE A 328 5.74 -3.60 2.39
CA ILE A 328 6.70 -2.82 3.18
C ILE A 328 6.98 -1.49 2.50
N GLN A 329 7.31 -1.49 1.19
CA GLN A 329 7.56 -0.24 0.45
C GLN A 329 6.35 0.69 0.45
N LYS A 330 5.12 0.19 0.20
CA LYS A 330 3.89 0.99 0.24
C LYS A 330 3.63 1.59 1.63
N ARG A 331 3.90 0.83 2.70
CA ARG A 331 3.77 1.31 4.07
C ARG A 331 4.80 2.38 4.41
N CYS A 332 6.06 2.17 3.98
CA CYS A 332 7.10 3.19 4.12
C CYS A 332 6.72 4.46 3.37
N GLU A 333 6.24 4.34 2.13
CA GLU A 333 5.82 5.48 1.31
C GLU A 333 4.72 6.30 1.99
N HIS A 334 3.67 5.64 2.47
CA HIS A 334 2.59 6.32 3.18
C HIS A 334 3.08 7.02 4.47
N GLN A 335 3.92 6.35 5.27
CA GLN A 335 4.43 6.92 6.51
C GLN A 335 5.46 8.03 6.25
N ALA A 336 6.35 7.85 5.26
CA ALA A 336 7.34 8.84 4.85
C ALA A 336 6.68 10.12 4.32
N HIS A 337 5.68 9.99 3.45
CA HIS A 337 4.93 11.14 2.95
C HIS A 337 4.28 11.93 4.07
N ARG A 338 3.66 11.29 5.06
CA ARG A 338 3.09 11.98 6.23
C ARG A 338 4.12 12.79 7.04
N LYS A 339 5.40 12.45 6.92
CA LYS A 339 6.53 13.16 7.55
C LYS A 339 7.24 14.12 6.60
N GLY A 340 6.69 14.35 5.41
CA GLY A 340 7.26 15.23 4.40
C GLY A 340 8.41 14.62 3.59
N MET A 341 8.84 13.40 3.88
CA MET A 341 9.87 12.70 3.12
C MET A 341 9.33 12.18 1.79
N ARG A 342 10.15 12.18 0.74
CA ARG A 342 9.83 11.53 -0.54
C ARG A 342 10.26 10.07 -0.54
N VAL A 343 9.67 9.27 -1.43
CA VAL A 343 10.11 7.89 -1.70
C VAL A 343 10.44 7.74 -3.17
N SER A 344 11.59 7.13 -3.44
CA SER A 344 12.05 6.86 -4.80
C SER A 344 12.43 5.39 -4.98
N ARG A 345 12.45 4.94 -6.22
CA ARG A 345 12.85 3.57 -6.58
C ARG A 345 13.88 3.61 -7.70
N VAL A 346 14.87 2.73 -7.61
CA VAL A 346 15.94 2.56 -8.60
C VAL A 346 15.91 1.16 -9.18
N CYS A 347 16.59 0.96 -10.30
CA CYS A 347 16.69 -0.35 -10.94
C CYS A 347 17.40 -1.35 -10.02
N ALA A 348 16.78 -2.52 -9.81
CA ALA A 348 17.30 -3.58 -8.93
C ALA A 348 18.38 -4.46 -9.57
N TRP A 349 18.55 -4.36 -10.90
CA TRP A 349 19.45 -5.25 -11.63
C TRP A 349 20.90 -5.04 -11.19
N ASN A 350 21.57 -6.12 -10.74
CA ASN A 350 22.97 -6.14 -10.32
C ASN A 350 23.34 -5.33 -9.07
N THR A 351 22.41 -4.73 -8.32
CA THR A 351 22.74 -3.98 -7.09
C THR A 351 23.51 -4.82 -6.07
N SER A 352 23.10 -6.08 -5.90
CA SER A 352 23.76 -7.05 -5.00
C SER A 352 24.78 -7.98 -5.68
N ARG A 353 24.98 -7.83 -6.99
CA ARG A 353 25.97 -8.61 -7.75
C ARG A 353 27.26 -7.84 -8.00
N LEU A 354 27.22 -6.53 -7.93
CA LEU A 354 28.37 -5.67 -8.13
C LEU A 354 28.90 -5.17 -6.79
N ALA A 355 30.22 -5.22 -6.63
CA ALA A 355 30.91 -4.63 -5.48
C ALA A 355 30.73 -3.12 -5.47
N TYR A 356 30.50 -2.53 -4.29
CA TYR A 356 30.31 -1.09 -4.17
C TYR A 356 31.56 -0.27 -4.51
N ASP A 357 32.74 -0.87 -4.41
CA ASP A 357 34.06 -0.25 -4.69
C ASP A 357 34.45 -0.25 -6.18
N GLY A 358 33.56 -0.75 -7.05
CA GLY A 358 33.84 -0.81 -8.50
C GLY A 358 34.71 -1.98 -8.95
N SER A 359 35.13 -2.88 -8.07
CA SER A 359 36.01 -4.01 -8.40
C SER A 359 35.35 -5.10 -9.24
N GLY A 360 34.06 -4.97 -9.59
CA GLY A 360 33.35 -5.90 -10.46
C GLY A 360 32.34 -6.80 -9.73
N SER A 361 32.14 -8.00 -10.23
CA SER A 361 31.16 -8.92 -9.66
C SER A 361 31.63 -9.54 -8.33
N VAL A 362 30.69 -9.70 -7.40
CA VAL A 362 30.98 -10.34 -6.11
C VAL A 362 30.70 -11.84 -6.15
N SER A 363 31.53 -12.61 -5.46
CA SER A 363 31.29 -14.03 -5.16
C SER A 363 30.65 -14.18 -3.79
N ARG A 364 29.49 -14.85 -3.70
CA ARG A 364 28.81 -15.06 -2.40
C ARG A 364 29.43 -16.22 -1.64
N ASP A 365 29.61 -16.04 -0.33
CA ASP A 365 30.06 -17.11 0.56
C ASP A 365 29.00 -18.23 0.60
N PRO A 366 29.37 -19.48 0.28
CA PRO A 366 28.41 -20.59 0.24
C PRO A 366 27.88 -20.95 1.62
N LYS A 367 28.64 -20.72 2.70
CA LYS A 367 28.23 -20.98 4.08
C LYS A 367 27.45 -19.83 4.71
N ASN A 368 27.81 -18.60 4.36
CA ASN A 368 27.14 -17.39 4.87
C ASN A 368 26.71 -16.46 3.74
N HIS A 369 25.50 -16.63 3.25
CA HIS A 369 24.94 -15.84 2.14
C HIS A 369 24.85 -14.32 2.40
N SER A 370 25.05 -13.86 3.63
CA SER A 370 25.13 -12.43 3.96
C SER A 370 26.51 -11.85 3.67
N LEU A 371 27.52 -12.69 3.45
CA LEU A 371 28.89 -12.30 3.09
C LEU A 371 29.17 -12.53 1.61
N CYS A 372 29.98 -11.66 1.07
CA CYS A 372 30.54 -11.80 -0.27
C CYS A 372 32.04 -11.48 -0.26
N VAL A 373 32.73 -11.96 -1.28
CA VAL A 373 34.14 -11.68 -1.56
C VAL A 373 34.19 -10.88 -2.84
N PHE A 374 34.86 -9.74 -2.79
CA PHE A 374 35.11 -8.86 -3.93
C PHE A 374 36.28 -9.40 -4.76
N GLN A 375 36.45 -8.91 -5.97
CA GLN A 375 37.59 -9.32 -6.82
C GLN A 375 38.94 -8.90 -6.21
N THR A 376 38.95 -7.89 -5.34
CA THR A 376 40.11 -7.46 -4.54
C THR A 376 40.45 -8.39 -3.37
N GLY A 377 39.68 -9.49 -3.17
CA GLY A 377 39.80 -10.36 -2.00
C GLY A 377 39.10 -9.85 -0.74
N LYS A 378 38.54 -8.65 -0.76
CA LYS A 378 37.83 -8.06 0.37
C LYS A 378 36.55 -8.83 0.70
N ARG A 379 36.38 -9.22 1.96
CA ARG A 379 35.14 -9.80 2.48
C ARG A 379 34.23 -8.71 2.99
N TYR A 380 32.97 -8.70 2.57
CA TYR A 380 32.02 -7.64 2.93
C TYR A 380 30.59 -8.17 3.06
N ASN A 381 29.70 -7.40 3.73
CA ASN A 381 28.29 -7.74 3.78
C ASN A 381 27.59 -7.39 2.45
N CYS A 382 26.93 -8.38 1.83
CA CYS A 382 26.28 -8.22 0.53
C CYS A 382 25.16 -7.17 0.53
N ASP A 383 24.32 -7.21 1.56
CA ASP A 383 23.14 -6.36 1.66
C ASP A 383 23.56 -4.90 1.94
N LEU A 384 24.66 -4.70 2.69
CA LEU A 384 25.23 -3.38 2.90
C LEU A 384 25.86 -2.81 1.63
N SER A 385 26.60 -3.64 0.87
CA SER A 385 27.13 -3.26 -0.45
C SER A 385 25.99 -2.87 -1.40
N ALA A 386 24.90 -3.63 -1.42
CA ALA A 386 23.71 -3.33 -2.20
C ALA A 386 23.07 -2.01 -1.82
N SER A 387 22.95 -1.71 -0.52
CA SER A 387 22.37 -0.45 -0.05
C SER A 387 23.18 0.79 -0.51
N TYR A 388 24.52 0.68 -0.59
CA TYR A 388 25.34 1.74 -1.16
C TYR A 388 25.08 1.93 -2.65
N ASN A 389 25.00 0.84 -3.41
CA ASN A 389 24.72 0.91 -4.85
C ASN A 389 23.32 1.48 -5.13
N ILE A 390 22.32 1.18 -4.28
CA ILE A 390 20.98 1.76 -4.36
C ILE A 390 21.02 3.28 -4.19
N GLY A 391 21.75 3.79 -3.20
CA GLY A 391 21.92 5.22 -2.95
C GLY A 391 22.66 5.91 -4.10
N ALA A 392 23.73 5.29 -4.58
CA ALA A 392 24.51 5.81 -5.70
C ALA A 392 23.67 5.94 -6.97
N ARG A 393 22.86 4.95 -7.32
CA ARG A 393 21.95 4.99 -8.48
C ARG A 393 20.93 6.12 -8.40
N TYR A 394 20.43 6.40 -7.19
CA TYR A 394 19.54 7.52 -6.99
C TYR A 394 20.24 8.84 -7.28
N PHE A 395 21.37 9.12 -6.61
CA PHE A 395 22.07 10.38 -6.79
C PHE A 395 22.61 10.56 -8.20
N THR A 396 23.21 9.54 -8.80
CA THR A 396 23.67 9.59 -10.20
C THR A 396 22.55 10.00 -11.14
N ARG A 397 21.36 9.40 -11.00
CA ARG A 397 20.19 9.76 -11.81
C ARG A 397 19.74 11.20 -11.59
N GLU A 398 19.62 11.62 -10.34
CA GLU A 398 19.09 12.94 -10.00
C GLU A 398 20.10 14.06 -10.29
N LEU A 399 21.40 13.81 -10.17
CA LEU A 399 22.46 14.77 -10.51
C LEU A 399 22.60 14.98 -12.03
N LEU A 400 22.50 13.91 -12.82
CA LEU A 400 22.62 13.98 -14.29
C LEU A 400 21.35 14.51 -14.97
N LYS A 401 20.18 14.35 -14.33
CA LYS A 401 18.89 14.71 -14.93
C LYS A 401 18.73 16.18 -15.33
N PRO A 402 19.15 17.16 -14.53
CA PRO A 402 19.00 18.58 -14.85
C PRO A 402 20.08 19.13 -15.80
N LEU A 403 21.13 18.36 -16.10
CA LEU A 403 22.27 18.82 -16.92
C LEU A 403 21.90 18.88 -18.39
N PRO A 404 22.46 19.87 -19.14
CA PRO A 404 22.42 19.90 -20.60
C PRO A 404 22.99 18.62 -21.20
N VAL A 405 22.52 18.26 -22.39
CA VAL A 405 22.96 17.02 -23.09
C VAL A 405 24.46 16.96 -23.28
N THR A 406 25.10 18.10 -23.61
CA THR A 406 26.55 18.23 -23.83
C THR A 406 27.33 17.90 -22.55
N GLU A 407 27.02 18.56 -21.44
CA GLU A 407 27.69 18.32 -20.16
C GLU A 407 27.48 16.89 -19.67
N ARG A 408 26.24 16.41 -19.81
CA ARG A 408 25.91 15.03 -19.46
C ARG A 408 26.71 14.02 -20.26
N SER A 409 26.83 14.22 -21.57
CA SER A 409 27.62 13.34 -22.45
C SER A 409 29.12 13.33 -22.10
N LEU A 410 29.67 14.48 -21.71
CA LEU A 410 31.06 14.59 -21.24
C LEU A 410 31.25 13.78 -19.92
N LEU A 411 30.35 13.91 -18.98
CA LEU A 411 30.41 13.16 -17.72
C LEU A 411 30.22 11.65 -17.95
N GLU A 412 29.28 11.25 -18.80
CA GLU A 412 29.06 9.85 -19.19
C GLU A 412 30.25 9.25 -19.97
N ALA A 413 31.05 10.06 -20.68
CA ALA A 413 32.31 9.61 -21.30
C ALA A 413 33.41 9.39 -20.26
N LYS A 414 33.50 10.26 -19.24
CA LYS A 414 34.51 10.15 -18.17
C LYS A 414 34.17 9.01 -17.18
N VAL A 415 32.88 8.76 -16.91
CA VAL A 415 32.41 7.69 -16.02
C VAL A 415 31.39 6.82 -16.78
N PRO A 416 31.82 5.90 -17.64
CA PRO A 416 30.92 5.15 -18.55
C PRO A 416 29.87 4.30 -17.87
N SER A 417 30.13 3.85 -16.65
CA SER A 417 29.19 3.03 -15.84
C SER A 417 27.90 3.78 -15.48
N VAL A 418 27.92 5.11 -15.39
CA VAL A 418 26.72 5.91 -15.04
C VAL A 418 25.70 6.00 -16.17
N LYS A 419 26.12 5.76 -17.42
CA LYS A 419 25.24 5.72 -18.59
C LYS A 419 24.18 4.62 -18.49
N ARG A 420 24.51 3.51 -17.84
CA ARG A 420 23.61 2.34 -17.67
C ARG A 420 23.11 2.22 -16.25
N ARG A 421 21.81 2.28 -16.06
CA ARG A 421 21.15 2.11 -14.76
C ARG A 421 21.45 0.77 -14.06
N THR A 422 22.00 -0.21 -14.77
CA THR A 422 22.27 -1.58 -14.29
C THR A 422 23.70 -1.78 -13.84
N SER A 423 24.63 -0.91 -14.21
CA SER A 423 26.08 -1.04 -13.94
C SER A 423 26.61 -0.04 -12.91
N CYS A 424 25.91 1.04 -12.66
CA CYS A 424 26.35 2.07 -11.72
C CYS A 424 26.43 1.53 -10.28
N VAL A 425 27.57 1.75 -9.64
CA VAL A 425 27.89 1.39 -8.26
C VAL A 425 28.31 2.63 -7.45
N TYR A 426 28.56 2.43 -6.16
CA TYR A 426 28.90 3.54 -5.25
C TYR A 426 30.21 4.26 -5.59
N ALA A 427 31.23 3.53 -6.04
CA ALA A 427 32.48 4.14 -6.51
C ALA A 427 32.26 5.10 -7.68
N ASP A 428 31.34 4.77 -8.60
CA ASP A 428 31.02 5.62 -9.74
C ASP A 428 30.36 6.95 -9.33
N LEU A 429 29.57 6.95 -8.25
CA LEU A 429 29.01 8.19 -7.71
C LEU A 429 30.09 9.14 -7.22
N LYS A 430 31.11 8.62 -6.52
CA LYS A 430 32.23 9.42 -6.04
C LYS A 430 33.04 10.01 -7.18
N GLU A 431 33.32 9.19 -8.19
CA GLU A 431 34.04 9.63 -9.39
C GLU A 431 33.21 10.66 -10.16
N LEU A 432 31.90 10.43 -10.34
CA LEU A 432 31.01 11.39 -10.97
C LEU A 432 31.02 12.74 -10.24
N HIS A 433 30.96 12.74 -8.91
CA HIS A 433 30.99 13.95 -8.11
C HIS A 433 32.31 14.72 -8.33
N LEU A 434 33.45 14.03 -8.30
CA LEU A 434 34.77 14.61 -8.59
C LEU A 434 34.80 15.26 -9.97
N GLN A 435 34.35 14.54 -11.00
CA GLN A 435 34.33 15.06 -12.38
C GLN A 435 33.38 16.26 -12.56
N MET A 436 32.28 16.31 -11.82
CA MET A 436 31.37 17.46 -11.79
C MET A 436 32.02 18.69 -11.15
N GLU A 437 32.82 18.53 -10.12
CA GLU A 437 33.53 19.66 -9.48
C GLU A 437 34.65 20.15 -10.38
N ILE A 438 35.40 19.27 -11.08
CA ILE A 438 36.40 19.64 -12.07
C ILE A 438 35.77 20.46 -13.22
N LEU A 439 34.61 20.02 -13.74
CA LEU A 439 33.91 20.74 -14.82
C LEU A 439 33.39 22.12 -14.41
N LYS A 440 33.09 22.34 -13.14
CA LYS A 440 32.69 23.67 -12.64
C LYS A 440 33.88 24.62 -12.45
N ALA A 441 35.06 24.07 -12.18
CA ALA A 441 36.28 24.84 -11.97
C ALA A 441 36.97 25.21 -13.27
N ALA A 442 36.65 24.53 -14.38
CA ALA A 442 37.12 24.80 -15.73
C ALA A 442 36.18 25.76 -16.47
#